data_9e59732521af30b25d9eb72684248b37
#
_entry.id   9e59732521af30b25d9eb72684248b37
#
_cell.length_a   1.000
_cell.length_b   1.000
_cell.length_c   1.000
_cell.angle_alpha   90.00
_cell.angle_beta   90.00
_cell.angle_gamma   90.00
#
_symmetry.space_group_name_H-M   'P 1'
#
loop_
_entity.id
_entity.type
_entity.pdbx_description
1 polymer ?
#
loop_
_entity_poly.entity_id
_entity_poly.type
_entity_poly.pdbx_seq_one_letter_code
_entity_poly.pdbx_strand_id
1 'polypeptide(L)'
;MKYSIDKQEKYAILTLEEENLNSILAPDLKSEFVIFKNEGVVNLILDLSQVKYVDSSGLSAILTGNRLWHDEGTFILTEINNPSVSKLIEISRLESILTIIPTKQEAIEYVFMDEVEKEIRLSSEEE
;
A
#
# COMPACT_ATOMS: atom_id res chain seq x y z
N MET A 1 -5.42 -15.69 -6.26
CA MET A 1 -4.80 -14.93 -5.16
C MET A 1 -5.74 -14.89 -3.97
N LYS A 2 -5.24 -15.23 -2.81
CA LYS A 2 -6.02 -15.16 -1.56
C LYS A 2 -5.75 -13.84 -0.87
N TYR A 3 -6.80 -13.12 -0.53
CA TYR A 3 -6.67 -11.87 0.20
C TYR A 3 -7.99 -11.54 0.89
N SER A 4 -7.94 -10.65 1.88
CA SER A 4 -9.11 -10.05 2.48
C SER A 4 -9.04 -8.55 2.32
N ILE A 5 -10.20 -7.90 2.30
CA ILE A 5 -10.30 -6.46 2.17
C ILE A 5 -11.20 -5.92 3.27
N ASP A 6 -10.74 -4.87 3.94
CA ASP A 6 -11.53 -4.13 4.92
C ASP A 6 -11.70 -2.70 4.39
N LYS A 7 -12.90 -2.40 3.88
CA LYS A 7 -13.22 -1.08 3.32
C LYS A 7 -13.83 -0.20 4.38
N GLN A 8 -13.22 0.94 4.60
CA GLN A 8 -13.72 1.98 5.48
C GLN A 8 -13.96 3.26 4.67
N GLU A 9 -14.54 4.28 5.29
CA GLU A 9 -14.85 5.52 4.59
C GLU A 9 -13.61 6.21 4.02
N LYS A 10 -12.52 6.25 4.79
CA LYS A 10 -11.31 6.99 4.41
C LYS A 10 -10.20 6.11 3.85
N TYR A 11 -10.29 4.80 3.98
CA TYR A 11 -9.24 3.89 3.56
C TYR A 11 -9.77 2.48 3.31
N ALA A 12 -8.99 1.68 2.63
CA ALA A 12 -9.22 0.24 2.54
C ALA A 12 -7.92 -0.48 2.92
N ILE A 13 -8.04 -1.60 3.61
CA ILE A 13 -6.90 -2.44 3.95
C ILE A 13 -7.01 -3.73 3.15
N LEU A 14 -6.01 -3.99 2.32
CA LEU A 14 -5.89 -5.26 1.60
C LEU A 14 -4.85 -6.10 2.33
N THR A 15 -5.28 -7.22 2.91
CA THR A 15 -4.39 -8.18 3.54
C THR A 15 -4.13 -9.32 2.57
N LEU A 16 -2.89 -9.44 2.13
CA LEU A 16 -2.50 -10.51 1.20
C LEU A 16 -2.26 -11.78 1.99
N GLU A 17 -3.09 -12.80 1.72
CA GLU A 17 -3.07 -14.07 2.44
C GLU A 17 -2.25 -15.12 1.67
N GLU A 18 -1.05 -14.74 1.26
CA GLU A 18 -0.12 -15.55 0.49
C GLU A 18 1.29 -15.40 1.08
N GLU A 19 2.03 -16.47 1.11
CA GLU A 19 3.41 -16.42 1.60
C GLU A 19 4.38 -15.85 0.57
N ASN A 20 4.10 -16.06 -0.72
CA ASN A 20 4.98 -15.67 -1.81
C ASN A 20 4.28 -14.70 -2.74
N LEU A 21 4.79 -13.49 -2.81
CA LEU A 21 4.36 -12.52 -3.81
C LEU A 21 5.36 -12.58 -4.96
N ASN A 22 5.00 -13.33 -5.98
CA ASN A 22 5.89 -13.69 -7.10
C ASN A 22 5.24 -13.41 -8.46
N SER A 23 5.88 -13.88 -9.52
CA SER A 23 5.42 -13.65 -10.90
C SER A 23 4.04 -14.27 -11.20
N ILE A 24 3.63 -15.27 -10.43
CA ILE A 24 2.31 -15.89 -10.59
C ILE A 24 1.22 -14.96 -10.04
N LEU A 25 1.45 -14.36 -8.88
CA LEU A 25 0.47 -13.51 -8.20
C LEU A 25 0.53 -12.05 -8.60
N ALA A 26 1.68 -11.57 -9.07
CA ALA A 26 1.87 -10.15 -9.39
C ALA A 26 0.82 -9.58 -10.36
N PRO A 27 0.46 -10.26 -11.46
CA PRO A 27 -0.59 -9.74 -12.35
C PRO A 27 -1.95 -9.60 -11.68
N ASP A 28 -2.29 -10.56 -10.81
CA ASP A 28 -3.56 -10.52 -10.07
C ASP A 28 -3.59 -9.34 -9.12
N LEU A 29 -2.50 -9.10 -8.41
CA LEU A 29 -2.41 -7.98 -7.48
C LEU A 29 -2.51 -6.64 -8.21
N LYS A 30 -1.82 -6.50 -9.35
CA LYS A 30 -1.92 -5.29 -10.18
C LYS A 30 -3.36 -5.03 -10.63
N SER A 31 -4.07 -6.08 -11.04
CA SER A 31 -5.47 -5.97 -11.47
C SER A 31 -6.37 -5.52 -10.32
N GLU A 32 -6.17 -6.07 -9.12
CA GLU A 32 -6.95 -5.67 -7.95
C GLU A 32 -6.70 -4.21 -7.58
N PHE A 33 -5.47 -3.74 -7.68
CA PHE A 33 -5.17 -2.32 -7.44
C PHE A 33 -5.93 -1.41 -8.41
N VAL A 34 -5.99 -1.77 -9.69
CA VAL A 34 -6.73 -0.98 -10.68
C VAL A 34 -8.22 -0.96 -10.35
N ILE A 35 -8.78 -2.12 -9.96
CA ILE A 35 -10.18 -2.24 -9.60
C ILE A 35 -10.49 -1.35 -8.40
N PHE A 36 -9.70 -1.41 -7.33
CA PHE A 36 -9.92 -0.58 -6.14
C PHE A 36 -9.80 0.90 -6.44
N LYS A 37 -8.84 1.29 -7.26
CA LYS A 37 -8.68 2.68 -7.67
C LYS A 37 -9.92 3.16 -8.42
N ASN A 38 -10.43 2.37 -9.34
CA ASN A 38 -11.62 2.68 -10.13
C ASN A 38 -12.91 2.69 -9.28
N GLU A 39 -12.94 1.93 -8.20
CA GLU A 39 -14.06 1.93 -7.25
C GLU A 39 -14.05 3.15 -6.31
N GLY A 40 -13.02 3.98 -6.39
CA GLY A 40 -12.94 5.19 -5.60
C GLY A 40 -12.23 5.05 -4.26
N VAL A 41 -11.44 3.99 -4.08
CA VAL A 41 -10.59 3.86 -2.88
C VAL A 41 -9.52 4.94 -2.94
N VAL A 42 -9.56 5.88 -2.01
CA VAL A 42 -8.65 7.04 -1.98
C VAL A 42 -7.33 6.71 -1.31
N ASN A 43 -7.38 5.90 -0.26
CA ASN A 43 -6.17 5.50 0.49
C ASN A 43 -6.15 3.98 0.62
N LEU A 44 -5.09 3.35 0.16
CA LEU A 44 -4.95 1.89 0.25
C LEU A 44 -3.79 1.53 1.15
N ILE A 45 -4.07 0.66 2.12
CA ILE A 45 -3.08 0.07 3.00
C ILE A 45 -2.90 -1.39 2.60
N LEU A 46 -1.68 -1.75 2.23
CA LEU A 46 -1.34 -3.13 1.86
C LEU A 46 -0.67 -3.79 3.06
N ASP A 47 -1.37 -4.75 3.66
CA ASP A 47 -0.90 -5.51 4.81
C ASP A 47 -0.13 -6.74 4.32
N LEU A 48 1.15 -6.78 4.61
CA LEU A 48 2.06 -7.85 4.19
C LEU A 48 2.44 -8.80 5.33
N SER A 49 1.61 -8.86 6.38
CA SER A 49 1.93 -9.67 7.58
C SER A 49 2.14 -11.16 7.28
N GLN A 50 1.48 -11.68 6.27
CA GLN A 50 1.58 -13.10 5.90
C GLN A 50 2.61 -13.38 4.81
N VAL A 51 3.14 -12.32 4.20
CA VAL A 51 4.11 -12.45 3.09
C VAL A 51 5.50 -12.71 3.64
N LYS A 52 6.11 -13.79 3.17
CA LYS A 52 7.47 -14.19 3.58
C LYS A 52 8.52 -13.88 2.51
N TYR A 53 8.12 -13.92 1.25
CA TYR A 53 9.03 -13.72 0.12
C TYR A 53 8.39 -12.86 -0.95
N VAL A 54 9.16 -11.97 -1.50
CA VAL A 54 8.77 -11.12 -2.64
C VAL A 54 9.89 -11.19 -3.65
N ASP A 55 9.58 -11.47 -4.92
CA ASP A 55 10.56 -11.41 -6.00
C ASP A 55 10.44 -10.08 -6.76
N SER A 56 11.22 -9.92 -7.83
CA SER A 56 11.20 -8.70 -8.62
C SER A 56 9.83 -8.41 -9.26
N SER A 57 9.10 -9.44 -9.62
CA SER A 57 7.75 -9.29 -10.17
C SER A 57 6.77 -8.79 -9.11
N GLY A 58 6.87 -9.35 -7.89
CA GLY A 58 6.06 -8.89 -6.75
C GLY A 58 6.37 -7.45 -6.40
N LEU A 59 7.65 -7.09 -6.39
CA LEU A 59 8.07 -5.71 -6.13
C LEU A 59 7.52 -4.76 -7.20
N SER A 60 7.52 -5.19 -8.46
CA SER A 60 6.92 -4.42 -9.56
C SER A 60 5.42 -4.17 -9.33
N ALA A 61 4.70 -5.17 -8.82
CA ALA A 61 3.29 -5.00 -8.49
C ALA A 61 3.09 -3.95 -7.39
N ILE A 62 3.93 -3.99 -6.36
CA ILE A 62 3.90 -2.99 -5.28
C ILE A 62 4.14 -1.59 -5.85
N LEU A 63 5.12 -1.44 -6.74
CA LEU A 63 5.40 -0.16 -7.39
C LEU A 63 4.24 0.32 -8.25
N THR A 64 3.51 -0.59 -8.87
CA THR A 64 2.30 -0.24 -9.62
C THR A 64 1.25 0.38 -8.69
N GLY A 65 1.06 -0.21 -7.51
CA GLY A 65 0.17 0.35 -6.50
C GLY A 65 0.59 1.75 -6.10
N ASN A 66 1.89 1.93 -5.84
CA ASN A 66 2.42 3.23 -5.47
C ASN A 66 2.13 4.29 -6.55
N ARG A 67 2.28 3.95 -7.82
CA ARG A 67 2.01 4.87 -8.93
C ARG A 67 0.53 5.20 -9.07
N LEU A 68 -0.35 4.21 -8.87
CA LEU A 68 -1.80 4.42 -8.99
C LEU A 68 -2.33 5.42 -7.96
N TRP A 69 -1.75 5.46 -6.76
CA TRP A 69 -2.17 6.37 -5.69
C TRP A 69 -1.25 7.57 -5.50
N HIS A 70 -0.34 7.82 -6.47
CA HIS A 70 0.63 8.92 -6.35
C HIS A 70 0.00 10.31 -6.32
N ASP A 71 -0.97 10.58 -7.18
CA ASP A 71 -1.55 11.91 -7.34
C ASP A 71 -2.67 12.20 -6.33
N GLU A 72 -3.44 11.20 -5.96
CA GLU A 72 -4.53 11.34 -5.01
C GLU A 72 -4.46 10.24 -3.97
N GLY A 73 -4.47 10.64 -2.70
CA GLY A 73 -4.49 9.71 -1.60
C GLY A 73 -3.13 9.17 -1.23
N THR A 74 -3.11 8.00 -0.62
CA THR A 74 -1.90 7.34 -0.16
C THR A 74 -1.92 5.86 -0.49
N PHE A 75 -0.73 5.29 -0.66
CA PHE A 75 -0.51 3.86 -0.77
C PHE A 75 0.54 3.48 0.26
N ILE A 76 0.16 2.67 1.24
CA ILE A 76 1.00 2.37 2.41
C ILE A 76 1.25 0.87 2.47
N LEU A 77 2.52 0.49 2.67
CA LEU A 77 2.90 -0.88 3.02
C LEU A 77 3.01 -0.96 4.53
N THR A 78 2.43 -1.99 5.11
CA THR A 78 2.49 -2.18 6.57
C THR A 78 2.66 -3.66 6.93
N GLU A 79 3.01 -3.89 8.18
CA GLU A 79 3.18 -5.24 8.75
C GLU A 79 4.21 -6.07 7.99
N ILE A 80 5.31 -5.44 7.59
CA ILE A 80 6.42 -6.17 6.97
C ILE A 80 7.20 -6.83 8.10
N ASN A 81 6.86 -8.08 8.39
CA ASN A 81 7.42 -8.81 9.53
C ASN A 81 8.58 -9.72 9.15
N ASN A 82 8.75 -10.00 7.87
CA ASN A 82 9.79 -10.93 7.42
C ASN A 82 11.01 -10.14 6.95
N PRO A 83 12.21 -10.44 7.52
CA PRO A 83 13.45 -9.76 7.14
C PRO A 83 13.80 -9.84 5.66
N SER A 84 13.41 -10.92 4.97
CA SER A 84 13.71 -11.06 3.54
C SER A 84 12.99 -10.02 2.70
N VAL A 85 11.76 -9.65 3.09
CA VAL A 85 10.98 -8.62 2.40
C VAL A 85 11.59 -7.24 2.65
N SER A 86 11.89 -6.93 3.90
CA SER A 86 12.55 -5.67 4.27
C SER A 86 13.89 -5.51 3.54
N LYS A 87 14.66 -6.57 3.48
CA LYS A 87 15.96 -6.53 2.84
C LYS A 87 15.86 -6.31 1.34
N LEU A 88 14.89 -6.92 0.68
CA LEU A 88 14.67 -6.69 -0.74
C LEU A 88 14.36 -5.22 -1.04
N ILE A 89 13.49 -4.63 -0.24
CA ILE A 89 13.13 -3.20 -0.37
C ILE A 89 14.37 -2.34 -0.16
N GLU A 90 15.18 -2.64 0.86
CA GLU A 90 16.42 -1.92 1.16
C GLU A 90 17.44 -2.03 0.01
N ILE A 91 17.70 -3.24 -0.47
CA ILE A 91 18.64 -3.49 -1.56
C ILE A 91 18.19 -2.77 -2.84
N SER A 92 16.90 -2.74 -3.08
CA SER A 92 16.31 -2.07 -4.26
C SER A 92 16.23 -0.55 -4.11
N ARG A 93 16.59 -0.01 -2.96
CA ARG A 93 16.60 1.43 -2.64
C ARG A 93 15.22 2.07 -2.81
N LEU A 94 14.18 1.36 -2.39
CA LEU A 94 12.80 1.82 -2.54
C LEU A 94 12.21 2.43 -1.27
N GLU A 95 12.96 2.47 -0.17
CA GLU A 95 12.49 3.05 1.10
C GLU A 95 12.12 4.53 0.95
N SER A 96 12.83 5.25 0.09
CA SER A 96 12.57 6.68 -0.14
C SER A 96 11.38 6.93 -1.07
N ILE A 97 10.95 5.91 -1.81
CA ILE A 97 9.86 6.02 -2.78
C ILE A 97 8.56 5.52 -2.17
N LEU A 98 8.63 4.40 -1.42
CA LEU A 98 7.47 3.77 -0.82
C LEU A 98 7.18 4.35 0.56
N THR A 99 5.91 4.45 0.91
CA THR A 99 5.48 4.80 2.26
C THR A 99 5.33 3.51 3.04
N ILE A 100 6.24 3.27 3.99
CA ILE A 100 6.29 2.04 4.79
C ILE A 100 6.07 2.41 6.24
N ILE A 101 5.04 1.82 6.84
CA ILE A 101 4.67 2.10 8.22
C ILE A 101 4.62 0.78 8.98
N PRO A 102 5.25 0.70 10.18
CA PRO A 102 5.44 -0.58 10.85
C PRO A 102 4.17 -1.38 11.13
N THR A 103 3.14 -0.73 11.67
CA THR A 103 1.92 -1.44 12.07
C THR A 103 0.70 -0.92 11.32
N LYS A 104 -0.29 -1.79 11.20
CA LYS A 104 -1.57 -1.46 10.59
C LYS A 104 -2.25 -0.28 11.31
N GLN A 105 -2.20 -0.26 12.64
CA GLN A 105 -2.79 0.83 13.41
C GLN A 105 -2.11 2.16 13.11
N GLU A 106 -0.79 2.19 13.05
CA GLU A 106 -0.05 3.40 12.70
C GLU A 106 -0.32 3.84 11.27
N ALA A 107 -0.54 2.88 10.35
CA ALA A 107 -0.89 3.19 8.97
C ALA A 107 -2.26 3.88 8.88
N ILE A 108 -3.22 3.41 9.66
CA ILE A 108 -4.56 4.04 9.74
C ILE A 108 -4.42 5.47 10.28
N GLU A 109 -3.65 5.65 11.34
CA GLU A 109 -3.40 6.97 11.91
C GLU A 109 -2.74 7.92 10.90
N TYR A 110 -1.80 7.39 10.12
CA TYR A 110 -1.14 8.17 9.06
C TYR A 110 -2.15 8.66 8.03
N VAL A 111 -3.10 7.81 7.61
CA VAL A 111 -4.14 8.21 6.65
C VAL A 111 -4.95 9.38 7.19
N PHE A 112 -5.39 9.31 8.45
CA PHE A 112 -6.18 10.39 9.04
C PHE A 112 -5.38 11.69 9.17
N MET A 113 -4.12 11.60 9.53
CA MET A 113 -3.26 12.78 9.60
C MET A 113 -3.05 13.41 8.21
N ASP A 114 -2.84 12.59 7.20
CA ASP A 114 -2.66 13.06 5.83
C ASP A 114 -3.93 13.75 5.31
N GLU A 115 -5.10 13.21 5.62
CA GLU A 115 -6.39 13.81 5.27
C GLU A 115 -6.59 15.18 5.95
N VAL A 116 -6.23 15.27 7.23
CA VAL A 116 -6.31 16.53 7.98
C VAL A 116 -5.38 17.58 7.37
N GLU A 117 -4.16 17.21 7.03
CA GLU A 117 -3.21 18.13 6.39
C GLU A 117 -3.73 18.65 5.05
N LYS A 118 -4.36 17.79 4.27
CA LYS A 118 -4.98 18.18 2.99
C LYS A 118 -6.10 19.17 3.19
N GLU A 119 -6.96 18.94 4.17
CA GLU A 119 -8.06 19.86 4.49
C GLU A 119 -7.53 21.24 4.92
N ILE A 120 -6.50 21.27 5.75
CA ILE A 120 -5.87 22.52 6.19
C ILE A 120 -5.26 23.26 5.00
N ARG A 121 -4.56 22.55 4.13
CA ARG A 121 -3.93 23.14 2.94
C ARG A 121 -4.95 23.75 2.00
N LEU A 122 -6.04 23.05 1.72
CA LEU A 122 -7.11 23.52 0.86
C LEU A 122 -7.79 24.77 1.46
N SER A 123 -8.04 24.77 2.76
CA SER A 123 -8.61 25.92 3.46
C SER A 123 -7.69 27.16 3.34
N SER A 124 -6.39 26.98 3.46
CA SER A 124 -5.40 28.07 3.34
C SER A 124 -5.35 28.62 1.93
N GLU A 125 -5.51 27.79 0.92
CA GLU A 125 -5.50 28.20 -0.49
C GLU A 125 -6.75 28.98 -0.89
N GLU A 126 -7.86 28.75 -0.21
CA GLU A 126 -9.12 29.45 -0.46
C GLU A 126 -9.13 30.89 0.10
N GLU A 127 -8.25 31.17 1.02
CA GLU A 127 -8.10 32.50 1.60
C GLU A 127 -7.18 33.36 0.75
#